data_78072e4c19785dadb446af4f621937e6
#
_entry.id   78072e4c19785dadb446af4f621937e6
#
_cell.length_a   1.000
_cell.length_b   1.000
_cell.length_c   1.000
_cell.angle_alpha   90.00
_cell.angle_beta   90.00
_cell.angle_gamma   90.00
#
_symmetry.space_group_name_H-M   'P 1'
#
loop_
_entity.id
_entity.type
_entity.pdbx_description
1 polymer ?
#
loop_
_entity_poly.entity_id
_entity_poly.type
_entity_poly.pdbx_seq_one_letter_code
_entity_poly.pdbx_strand_id
1 'polypeptide(L)'
;MIDDLYSAKILKLAANLPRSGRLAAPGASAERVSKLCGSRAIVDVVVRDGVIVDYAQDVKACALGQAVAGIVGEHIIGAMVEELELARDQLIAMLKRGGPAPTGRFADLALMESVKDYPPRHASTLVAIEAAAEAARKALDRTSTADAA
;
A
#
# COMPACT_ATOMS: atom_id res chain seq x y z
N MET A 1 -6.38 -5.02 22.38
CA MET A 1 -5.89 -3.92 23.25
C MET A 1 -5.05 -2.98 22.41
N ILE A 2 -4.97 -1.72 22.81
CA ILE A 2 -4.24 -0.71 22.03
C ILE A 2 -2.75 -1.07 21.84
N ASP A 3 -2.17 -1.79 22.80
CA ASP A 3 -0.79 -2.23 22.70
C ASP A 3 -0.53 -3.16 21.52
N ASP A 4 -1.55 -3.89 21.06
CA ASP A 4 -1.44 -4.78 19.93
C ASP A 4 -1.33 -4.02 18.61
N LEU A 5 -1.86 -2.78 18.56
CA LEU A 5 -1.76 -1.93 17.40
C LEU A 5 -0.33 -1.44 17.14
N TYR A 6 0.44 -1.30 18.21
CA TYR A 6 1.77 -0.68 18.14
C TYR A 6 2.85 -1.65 18.62
N SER A 7 2.78 -2.90 18.15
CA SER A 7 3.81 -3.89 18.47
C SER A 7 5.19 -3.42 17.98
N ALA A 8 6.25 -3.98 18.58
CA ALA A 8 7.62 -3.65 18.19
C ALA A 8 7.85 -3.87 16.68
N LYS A 9 7.22 -4.91 16.12
CA LYS A 9 7.34 -5.23 14.69
C LYS A 9 6.71 -4.15 13.81
N ILE A 10 5.51 -3.68 14.19
CA ILE A 10 4.81 -2.60 13.47
C ILE A 10 5.63 -1.31 13.55
N LEU A 11 6.12 -0.96 14.73
CA LEU A 11 6.93 0.25 14.92
C LEU A 11 8.23 0.20 14.12
N LYS A 12 8.86 -0.96 14.03
CA LYS A 12 10.07 -1.15 13.23
C LYS A 12 9.80 -0.94 11.73
N LEU A 13 8.69 -1.51 11.23
CA LEU A 13 8.29 -1.32 9.85
C LEU A 13 8.00 0.16 9.55
N ALA A 14 7.33 0.84 10.47
CA ALA A 14 6.99 2.25 10.31
C ALA A 14 8.24 3.15 10.29
N ALA A 15 9.28 2.78 11.03
CA ALA A 15 10.51 3.57 11.14
C ALA A 15 11.46 3.39 9.95
N ASN A 16 11.34 2.30 9.22
CA ASN A 16 12.28 1.94 8.14
C ASN A 16 11.56 1.82 6.80
N LEU A 17 10.98 2.93 6.33
CA LEU A 17 10.19 2.95 5.10
C LEU A 17 11.08 2.76 3.87
N PRO A 18 10.92 1.62 3.16
CA PRO A 18 11.69 1.39 1.94
C PRO A 18 11.16 2.24 0.79
N ARG A 19 12.01 2.52 -0.18
CA ARG A 19 11.67 3.22 -1.42
C ARG A 19 11.05 4.60 -1.20
N SER A 20 11.45 5.27 -0.12
CA SER A 20 10.99 6.62 0.18
C SER A 20 11.44 7.61 -0.88
N GLY A 21 10.55 8.53 -1.25
CA GLY A 21 10.83 9.60 -2.19
C GLY A 21 9.93 9.57 -3.40
N ARG A 22 10.44 10.09 -4.51
CA ARG A 22 9.72 10.18 -5.77
C ARG A 22 10.59 9.66 -6.90
N LEU A 23 9.96 9.10 -7.95
CA LEU A 23 10.67 8.71 -9.17
C LEU A 23 10.83 9.93 -10.06
N ALA A 24 11.97 10.01 -10.79
CA ALA A 24 12.22 11.09 -11.74
C ALA A 24 11.29 11.01 -12.96
N ALA A 25 10.98 9.78 -13.40
CA ALA A 25 10.16 9.54 -14.59
C ALA A 25 9.16 8.41 -14.31
N PRO A 26 8.10 8.69 -13.52
CA PRO A 26 7.12 7.65 -13.22
C PRO A 26 6.25 7.33 -14.43
N GLY A 27 5.79 6.08 -14.51
CA GLY A 27 4.77 5.69 -15.48
C GLY A 27 3.41 6.23 -15.08
N ALA A 28 3.12 6.26 -13.79
CA ALA A 28 1.94 6.88 -13.22
C ALA A 28 2.18 7.22 -11.76
N SER A 29 1.33 8.10 -11.24
CA SER A 29 1.35 8.50 -9.84
C SER A 29 -0.07 8.57 -9.30
N ALA A 30 -0.21 8.37 -7.98
CA ALA A 30 -1.49 8.55 -7.31
C ALA A 30 -1.25 9.10 -5.90
N GLU A 31 -2.24 9.84 -5.42
CA GLU A 31 -2.23 10.38 -4.07
C GLU A 31 -3.52 9.99 -3.34
N ARG A 32 -3.39 9.57 -2.10
CA ARG A 32 -4.52 9.30 -1.22
C ARG A 32 -4.33 10.02 0.09
N VAL A 33 -5.43 10.54 0.64
CA VAL A 33 -5.43 11.31 1.89
C VAL A 33 -6.52 10.77 2.80
N SER A 34 -6.20 10.59 4.09
CA SER A 34 -7.18 10.33 5.12
C SER A 34 -7.51 11.65 5.80
N LYS A 35 -8.73 12.16 5.60
CA LYS A 35 -9.15 13.46 6.14
C LYS A 35 -9.20 13.50 7.66
N LEU A 36 -9.49 12.36 8.31
CA LEU A 36 -9.63 12.29 9.75
C LEU A 36 -8.34 12.57 10.51
N CYS A 37 -7.21 12.06 10.01
CA CYS A 37 -5.93 12.22 10.71
C CYS A 37 -4.84 12.87 9.85
N GLY A 38 -5.18 13.34 8.65
CA GLY A 38 -4.22 14.01 7.78
C GLY A 38 -3.17 13.11 7.18
N SER A 39 -3.33 11.80 7.24
CA SER A 39 -2.40 10.85 6.60
C SER A 39 -2.46 11.02 5.09
N ARG A 40 -1.29 10.95 4.45
CA ARG A 40 -1.17 11.11 3.00
C ARG A 40 -0.13 10.15 2.44
N ALA A 41 -0.43 9.58 1.27
CA ALA A 41 0.53 8.78 0.52
C ALA A 41 0.54 9.21 -0.94
N ILE A 42 1.71 9.49 -1.47
CA ILE A 42 1.94 9.73 -2.90
C ILE A 42 2.80 8.59 -3.39
N VAL A 43 2.35 7.89 -4.43
CA VAL A 43 3.05 6.73 -4.98
C VAL A 43 3.36 6.97 -6.45
N ASP A 44 4.61 6.72 -6.83
CA ASP A 44 5.06 6.69 -8.21
C ASP A 44 5.42 5.26 -8.57
N VAL A 45 5.06 4.82 -9.77
CA VAL A 45 5.29 3.43 -10.19
C VAL A 45 5.59 3.35 -11.68
N VAL A 46 6.41 2.35 -12.06
CA VAL A 46 6.62 1.97 -13.45
C VAL A 46 6.19 0.52 -13.59
N VAL A 47 5.33 0.27 -14.59
CA VAL A 47 4.83 -1.08 -14.90
C VAL A 47 5.31 -1.48 -16.29
N ARG A 48 5.84 -2.72 -16.42
CA ARG A 48 6.22 -3.33 -17.71
C ARG A 48 5.68 -4.74 -17.76
N ASP A 49 4.98 -5.06 -18.84
CA ASP A 49 4.40 -6.39 -19.06
C ASP A 49 3.53 -6.84 -17.87
N GLY A 50 2.76 -5.90 -17.31
CA GLY A 50 1.86 -6.16 -16.19
C GLY A 50 2.54 -6.27 -14.84
N VAL A 51 3.85 -6.08 -14.78
CA VAL A 51 4.66 -6.25 -13.56
C VAL A 51 5.21 -4.89 -13.10
N ILE A 52 5.19 -4.66 -11.80
CA ILE A 52 5.75 -3.45 -11.21
C ILE A 52 7.27 -3.60 -11.15
N VAL A 53 7.98 -2.73 -11.88
CA VAL A 53 9.44 -2.80 -12.00
C VAL A 53 10.16 -1.67 -11.27
N ASP A 54 9.48 -0.58 -10.97
CA ASP A 54 10.03 0.50 -10.16
C ASP A 54 8.93 1.15 -9.33
N TYR A 55 9.29 1.71 -8.18
CA TYR A 55 8.34 2.17 -7.19
C TYR A 55 9.00 3.17 -6.24
N ALA A 56 8.32 4.26 -5.94
CA ALA A 56 8.71 5.17 -4.88
C ALA A 56 7.47 5.67 -4.16
N GLN A 57 7.62 6.00 -2.89
CA GLN A 57 6.50 6.46 -2.07
C GLN A 57 6.92 7.59 -1.14
N ASP A 58 6.08 8.61 -1.08
CA ASP A 58 6.21 9.70 -0.12
C ASP A 58 4.99 9.59 0.79
N VAL A 59 5.20 9.06 2.00
CA VAL A 59 4.12 8.73 2.92
C VAL A 59 4.31 9.47 4.22
N LYS A 60 3.27 10.20 4.61
CA LYS A 60 3.17 10.88 5.91
C LYS A 60 1.90 10.39 6.58
N ALA A 61 2.03 9.38 7.42
CA ALA A 61 0.90 8.71 8.04
C ALA A 61 1.22 8.35 9.48
N CYS A 62 0.19 7.89 10.20
CA CYS A 62 0.40 7.31 11.53
C CYS A 62 1.25 6.03 11.42
N ALA A 63 1.69 5.51 12.57
CA ALA A 63 2.53 4.31 12.59
C ALA A 63 1.91 3.14 11.82
N LEU A 64 0.59 2.97 11.89
CA LEU A 64 -0.11 1.89 11.18
C LEU A 64 -0.03 2.07 9.66
N GLY A 65 -0.31 3.28 9.18
CA GLY A 65 -0.19 3.59 7.76
C GLY A 65 1.25 3.48 7.26
N GLN A 66 2.22 3.92 8.05
CA GLN A 66 3.64 3.76 7.73
C GLN A 66 4.05 2.28 7.67
N ALA A 67 3.52 1.45 8.57
CA ALA A 67 3.82 0.02 8.56
C ALA A 67 3.27 -0.67 7.31
N VAL A 68 2.06 -0.34 6.88
CA VAL A 68 1.49 -0.85 5.63
C VAL A 68 2.36 -0.41 4.44
N ALA A 69 2.76 0.86 4.42
CA ALA A 69 3.66 1.38 3.38
C ALA A 69 4.98 0.61 3.36
N GLY A 70 5.52 0.29 4.53
CA GLY A 70 6.74 -0.50 4.67
C GLY A 70 6.60 -1.90 4.08
N ILE A 71 5.52 -2.59 4.42
CA ILE A 71 5.24 -3.94 3.91
C ILE A 71 5.08 -3.91 2.39
N VAL A 72 4.28 -2.98 1.88
CA VAL A 72 4.07 -2.85 0.44
C VAL A 72 5.39 -2.54 -0.26
N GLY A 73 6.15 -1.57 0.24
CA GLY A 73 7.42 -1.17 -0.37
C GLY A 73 8.47 -2.29 -0.42
N GLU A 74 8.49 -3.16 0.60
CA GLU A 74 9.43 -4.28 0.64
C GLU A 74 9.13 -5.35 -0.41
N HIS A 75 7.86 -5.55 -0.75
CA HIS A 75 7.44 -6.68 -1.58
C HIS A 75 6.93 -6.28 -2.97
N ILE A 76 6.88 -4.99 -3.26
CA ILE A 76 6.18 -4.48 -4.46
C ILE A 76 6.89 -4.80 -5.77
N ILE A 77 8.23 -4.79 -5.81
CA ILE A 77 8.98 -5.02 -7.05
C ILE A 77 8.81 -6.47 -7.48
N GLY A 78 8.37 -6.68 -8.71
CA GLY A 78 8.07 -8.00 -9.24
C GLY A 78 6.63 -8.41 -9.06
N ALA A 79 5.81 -7.62 -8.34
CA ALA A 79 4.40 -7.92 -8.18
C ALA A 79 3.63 -7.59 -9.45
N MET A 80 2.63 -8.39 -9.76
CA MET A 80 1.67 -8.05 -10.80
C MET A 80 0.67 -7.03 -10.25
N VAL A 81 0.14 -6.18 -11.11
CA VAL A 81 -0.84 -5.16 -10.70
C VAL A 81 -2.05 -5.81 -10.02
N GLU A 82 -2.56 -6.91 -10.59
CA GLU A 82 -3.71 -7.65 -10.03
C GLU A 82 -3.40 -8.22 -8.66
N GLU A 83 -2.16 -8.64 -8.44
CA GLU A 83 -1.70 -9.18 -7.15
C GLU A 83 -1.78 -8.11 -6.07
N LEU A 84 -1.37 -6.89 -6.39
CA LEU A 84 -1.45 -5.74 -5.48
C LEU A 84 -2.90 -5.35 -5.22
N GLU A 85 -3.73 -5.32 -6.26
CA GLU A 85 -5.16 -5.01 -6.11
C GLU A 85 -5.87 -6.03 -5.22
N LEU A 86 -5.55 -7.30 -5.38
CA LEU A 86 -6.11 -8.36 -4.54
C LEU A 86 -5.69 -8.17 -3.08
N ALA A 87 -4.42 -7.86 -2.84
CA ALA A 87 -3.93 -7.60 -1.49
C ALA A 87 -4.65 -6.41 -0.85
N ARG A 88 -4.87 -5.34 -1.61
CA ARG A 88 -5.65 -4.19 -1.15
C ARG A 88 -7.05 -4.61 -0.74
N ASP A 89 -7.74 -5.37 -1.60
CA ASP A 89 -9.11 -5.80 -1.33
C ASP A 89 -9.18 -6.73 -0.12
N GLN A 90 -8.21 -7.63 0.02
CA GLN A 90 -8.13 -8.53 1.18
C GLN A 90 -7.86 -7.75 2.48
N LEU A 91 -7.00 -6.73 2.44
CA LEU A 91 -6.74 -5.90 3.60
C LEU A 91 -7.99 -5.13 4.02
N ILE A 92 -8.69 -4.53 3.06
CA ILE A 92 -9.95 -3.82 3.32
C ILE A 92 -10.97 -4.76 3.95
N ALA A 93 -11.14 -5.97 3.40
CA ALA A 93 -12.08 -6.96 3.92
C ALA A 93 -11.70 -7.40 5.33
N MET A 94 -10.41 -7.62 5.59
CA MET A 94 -9.94 -8.00 6.92
C MET A 94 -10.27 -6.93 7.96
N LEU A 95 -10.01 -5.67 7.66
CA LEU A 95 -10.24 -4.58 8.59
C LEU A 95 -11.72 -4.27 8.80
N LYS A 96 -12.51 -4.26 7.73
CA LYS A 96 -13.89 -3.77 7.76
C LYS A 96 -14.92 -4.86 7.95
N ARG A 97 -14.62 -6.10 7.57
CA ARG A 97 -15.60 -7.20 7.59
C ARG A 97 -15.08 -8.46 8.27
N GLY A 98 -13.89 -8.39 8.89
CA GLY A 98 -13.31 -9.57 9.55
C GLY A 98 -12.93 -10.68 8.60
N GLY A 99 -12.66 -10.36 7.33
CA GLY A 99 -12.24 -11.35 6.34
C GLY A 99 -10.88 -11.95 6.63
N PRO A 100 -10.49 -13.02 5.90
CA PRO A 100 -9.18 -13.65 6.10
C PRO A 100 -8.03 -12.70 5.74
N ALA A 101 -6.88 -12.92 6.36
CA ALA A 101 -5.69 -12.13 6.11
C ALA A 101 -5.17 -12.34 4.68
N PRO A 102 -4.53 -11.32 4.08
CA PRO A 102 -3.87 -11.50 2.79
C PRO A 102 -2.86 -12.64 2.82
N THR A 103 -2.70 -13.31 1.69
CA THR A 103 -1.77 -14.43 1.53
C THR A 103 -0.79 -14.12 0.38
N GLY A 104 0.22 -14.95 0.20
CA GLY A 104 1.17 -14.80 -0.88
C GLY A 104 2.18 -13.70 -0.61
N ARG A 105 2.48 -12.91 -1.64
CA ARG A 105 3.52 -11.88 -1.62
C ARG A 105 3.32 -10.86 -0.49
N PHE A 106 2.09 -10.48 -0.22
CA PHE A 106 1.75 -9.46 0.77
C PHE A 106 1.21 -10.04 2.07
N ALA A 107 1.59 -11.28 2.40
CA ALA A 107 1.10 -11.98 3.59
C ALA A 107 1.43 -11.25 4.90
N ASP A 108 2.49 -10.45 4.94
CA ASP A 108 2.87 -9.70 6.13
C ASP A 108 1.80 -8.67 6.53
N LEU A 109 0.89 -8.33 5.63
CA LEU A 109 -0.25 -7.46 5.96
C LEU A 109 -1.16 -8.06 7.03
N ALA A 110 -1.04 -9.36 7.31
CA ALA A 110 -1.74 -10.00 8.42
C ALA A 110 -1.41 -9.35 9.77
N LEU A 111 -0.26 -8.68 9.89
CA LEU A 111 0.11 -7.93 11.09
C LEU A 111 -0.89 -6.83 11.43
N MET A 112 -1.69 -6.39 10.46
CA MET A 112 -2.68 -5.33 10.65
C MET A 112 -4.03 -5.85 11.18
N GLU A 113 -4.16 -7.15 11.46
CA GLU A 113 -5.44 -7.74 11.87
C GLU A 113 -6.05 -7.05 13.10
N SER A 114 -5.23 -6.68 14.07
CA SER A 114 -5.72 -6.02 15.29
C SER A 114 -6.38 -4.66 15.01
N VAL A 115 -6.10 -4.05 13.86
CA VAL A 115 -6.68 -2.75 13.49
C VAL A 115 -8.18 -2.87 13.19
N LYS A 116 -8.67 -4.08 12.90
CA LYS A 116 -10.10 -4.31 12.62
C LYS A 116 -11.01 -3.80 13.73
N ASP A 117 -10.55 -3.84 14.96
CA ASP A 117 -11.31 -3.42 16.14
C ASP A 117 -11.28 -1.91 16.38
N TYR A 118 -10.58 -1.15 15.53
CA TYR A 118 -10.40 0.29 15.67
C TYR A 118 -10.80 1.02 14.40
N PRO A 119 -12.12 1.11 14.09
CA PRO A 119 -12.61 1.73 12.85
C PRO A 119 -12.04 3.11 12.54
N PRO A 120 -11.82 4.01 13.52
CA PRO A 120 -11.24 5.32 13.22
C PRO A 120 -9.84 5.27 12.59
N ARG A 121 -9.14 4.14 12.71
CA ARG A 121 -7.80 3.95 12.15
C ARG A 121 -7.79 3.29 10.77
N HIS A 122 -8.93 2.81 10.29
CA HIS A 122 -8.99 2.07 9.02
C HIS A 122 -8.51 2.92 7.85
N ALA A 123 -9.05 4.14 7.69
CA ALA A 123 -8.72 4.98 6.56
C ALA A 123 -7.22 5.31 6.49
N SER A 124 -6.61 5.69 7.61
CA SER A 124 -5.18 6.02 7.65
C SER A 124 -4.28 4.81 7.42
N THR A 125 -4.73 3.64 7.86
CA THR A 125 -4.00 2.38 7.63
C THR A 125 -3.98 2.00 6.16
N LEU A 126 -5.02 2.36 5.40
CA LEU A 126 -5.21 1.95 4.01
C LEU A 126 -4.61 2.91 2.97
N VAL A 127 -4.24 4.15 3.34
CA VAL A 127 -3.84 5.16 2.34
C VAL A 127 -2.71 4.69 1.41
N ALA A 128 -1.70 4.04 1.95
CA ALA A 128 -0.53 3.64 1.17
C ALA A 128 -0.85 2.58 0.12
N ILE A 129 -1.57 1.53 0.52
CA ILE A 129 -1.90 0.45 -0.42
C ILE A 129 -2.95 0.89 -1.44
N GLU A 130 -3.87 1.77 -1.05
CA GLU A 130 -4.85 2.33 -1.99
C GLU A 130 -4.16 3.22 -3.03
N ALA A 131 -3.22 4.06 -2.61
CA ALA A 131 -2.44 4.88 -3.54
C ALA A 131 -1.59 4.00 -4.47
N ALA A 132 -0.96 2.96 -3.91
CA ALA A 132 -0.13 2.03 -4.69
C ALA A 132 -0.95 1.31 -5.77
N ALA A 133 -2.11 0.78 -5.41
CA ALA A 133 -2.98 0.07 -6.35
C ALA A 133 -3.51 1.00 -7.44
N GLU A 134 -3.89 2.23 -7.08
CA GLU A 134 -4.37 3.21 -8.05
C GLU A 134 -3.27 3.60 -9.04
N ALA A 135 -2.07 3.89 -8.55
CA ALA A 135 -0.94 4.24 -9.40
C ALA A 135 -0.58 3.10 -10.35
N ALA A 136 -0.54 1.87 -9.82
CA ALA A 136 -0.21 0.68 -10.61
C ALA A 136 -1.23 0.44 -11.72
N ARG A 137 -2.51 0.57 -11.42
CA ARG A 137 -3.57 0.42 -12.44
C ARG A 137 -3.47 1.50 -13.52
N LYS A 138 -3.24 2.74 -13.14
CA LYS A 138 -3.03 3.84 -14.09
C LYS A 138 -1.83 3.56 -15.01
N ALA A 139 -0.73 3.09 -14.45
CA ALA A 139 0.46 2.77 -15.24
C ALA A 139 0.21 1.63 -16.21
N LEU A 140 -0.50 0.59 -15.76
CA LEU A 140 -0.86 -0.55 -16.61
C LEU A 140 -1.77 -0.11 -17.76
N ASP A 141 -2.78 0.71 -17.48
CA ASP A 141 -3.71 1.19 -18.51
C ASP A 141 -3.00 2.06 -19.56
N ARG A 142 -2.04 2.86 -19.13
CA ARG A 142 -1.22 3.68 -20.03
C ARG A 142 -0.36 2.83 -20.96
N THR A 143 0.28 1.78 -20.44
CA THR A 143 1.08 0.87 -21.26
C THR A 143 0.22 0.11 -22.24
N SER A 144 -0.96 -0.37 -21.82
CA SER A 144 -1.90 -1.06 -22.71
C SER A 144 -2.37 -0.14 -23.84
N THR A 145 -2.65 1.13 -23.55
CA THR A 145 -3.05 2.11 -24.54
C THR A 145 -1.92 2.40 -25.53
N ALA A 146 -0.69 2.54 -25.03
CA ALA A 146 0.48 2.75 -25.87
C ALA A 146 0.74 1.56 -26.79
N ASP A 147 0.59 0.35 -26.28
CA ASP A 147 0.78 -0.89 -27.04
C ASP A 147 -0.32 -1.06 -28.10
N ALA A 148 -1.53 -0.56 -27.84
CA ALA A 148 -2.64 -0.62 -28.78
C ALA A 148 -2.54 0.42 -29.90
N ALA A 149 -1.77 1.46 -29.71
CA ALA A 149 -1.55 2.50 -30.70
C ALA A 149 -0.47 2.10 -31.70
#